data_2cd3aeb8668572823d23561ce2952080
#
_entry.id   2cd3aeb8668572823d23561ce2952080
#
_cell.length_a   1.000
_cell.length_b   1.000
_cell.length_c   1.000
_cell.angle_alpha   90.00
_cell.angle_beta   90.00
_cell.angle_gamma   90.00
#
_symmetry.space_group_name_H-M   'P 1'
#
loop_
_entity.id
_entity.type
_entity.pdbx_description
1 polymer ?
#
loop_
_entity_poly.entity_id
_entity_poly.type
_entity_poly.pdbx_seq_one_letter_code
_entity_poly.pdbx_strand_id
1 'polypeptide(L)'
;MVYRKGELSKAMMDRDWPHQVALPASSCTGGGYVTIRLFCEPLSLCPRTHSFRRDDADMIVFCFAERSHAELFSARFRGEFIDPKLRPKWPGARR
;
A
#
# COMPACT_ATOMS: atom_id res chain seq x y z
N MET A 1 22.64 -10.40 -5.24
CA MET A 1 21.92 -10.39 -5.20
C MET A 1 21.29 -10.96 -5.56
N VAL A 2 20.99 -11.11 -5.60
CA VAL A 2 20.50 -11.57 -5.95
C VAL A 2 19.28 -11.71 -6.08
N TYR A 3 18.57 -11.16 -5.57
CA TYR A 3 17.23 -11.30 -5.84
C TYR A 3 16.97 -10.66 -7.15
N ARG A 4 15.95 -10.92 -7.72
CA ARG A 4 15.65 -10.44 -8.90
C ARG A 4 15.28 -9.15 -8.80
N LYS A 5 15.68 -8.39 -9.60
CA LYS A 5 15.48 -7.12 -9.51
C LYS A 5 14.11 -6.77 -9.47
N GLY A 6 13.70 -5.89 -8.76
CA GLY A 6 12.33 -5.44 -8.71
C GLY A 6 11.44 -6.25 -7.83
N GLU A 7 11.96 -7.36 -7.32
CA GLU A 7 11.14 -8.14 -6.49
C GLU A 7 11.29 -7.79 -5.05
N LEU A 8 10.21 -7.43 -4.40
CA LEU A 8 10.21 -7.13 -2.99
C LEU A 8 9.26 -8.10 -2.30
N SER A 9 9.75 -8.82 -1.32
CA SER A 9 8.87 -9.70 -0.58
C SER A 9 7.96 -8.87 0.33
N LYS A 10 6.85 -9.46 0.73
CA LYS A 10 5.95 -8.77 1.64
C LYS A 10 6.63 -8.47 2.96
N ALA A 11 7.50 -9.35 3.42
CA ALA A 11 8.22 -9.12 4.66
C ALA A 11 9.15 -7.93 4.55
N MET A 12 9.82 -7.77 3.42
CA MET A 12 10.69 -6.61 3.21
C MET A 12 9.88 -5.33 3.15
N MET A 13 8.73 -5.36 2.50
CA MET A 13 7.87 -4.19 2.42
C MET A 13 7.41 -3.77 3.81
N ASP A 14 7.01 -4.74 4.62
CA ASP A 14 6.53 -4.42 5.96
C ASP A 14 7.64 -3.92 6.87
N ARG A 15 8.87 -4.39 6.64
CA ARG A 15 10.00 -3.95 7.44
C ARG A 15 10.45 -2.55 7.07
N ASP A 16 10.58 -2.28 5.77
CA ASP A 16 11.18 -1.04 5.30
C ASP A 16 10.16 0.06 5.01
N TRP A 17 8.91 -0.30 4.78
CA TRP A 17 7.82 0.65 4.54
C TRP A 17 6.64 0.30 5.46
N PRO A 18 6.83 0.44 6.77
CA PRO A 18 5.82 -0.04 7.74
C PRO A 18 4.60 0.85 7.90
N HIS A 19 4.63 2.06 7.36
CA HIS A 19 3.52 2.99 7.53
C HIS A 19 2.58 2.82 6.34
N GLN A 20 1.50 2.06 6.55
CA GLN A 20 0.67 1.59 5.45
C GLN A 20 -0.73 2.16 5.51
N VAL A 21 -1.25 2.53 4.34
CA VAL A 21 -2.56 3.16 4.21
C VAL A 21 -3.32 2.46 3.10
N ALA A 22 -4.55 2.06 3.39
CA ALA A 22 -5.38 1.35 2.42
C ALA A 22 -6.40 2.26 1.78
N LEU A 23 -6.62 2.07 0.49
CA LEU A 23 -7.68 2.73 -0.27
C LEU A 23 -8.48 1.68 -0.99
N PRO A 24 -9.77 1.93 -1.24
CA PRO A 24 -10.53 1.01 -2.07
C PRO A 24 -9.93 0.95 -3.48
N ALA A 25 -9.89 -0.23 -4.06
CA ALA A 25 -9.33 -0.37 -5.40
C ALA A 25 -10.06 0.51 -6.42
N SER A 26 -11.33 0.75 -6.19
CA SER A 26 -12.10 1.61 -7.09
C SER A 26 -11.56 3.03 -7.16
N SER A 27 -10.84 3.47 -6.14
CA SER A 27 -10.24 4.81 -6.13
C SER A 27 -8.89 4.83 -6.84
N CYS A 28 -8.38 3.68 -7.21
CA CYS A 28 -7.02 3.55 -7.72
C CYS A 28 -6.96 3.24 -9.21
N THR A 29 -8.01 3.55 -9.95
CA THR A 29 -8.03 3.24 -11.37
C THR A 29 -8.12 4.51 -12.19
N GLY A 30 -7.67 4.45 -13.42
CA GLY A 30 -7.80 5.57 -14.35
C GLY A 30 -7.18 6.84 -13.81
N GLY A 31 -7.95 7.92 -13.84
CA GLY A 31 -7.48 9.21 -13.35
C GLY A 31 -7.14 9.20 -11.88
N GLY A 32 -7.83 8.38 -11.09
CA GLY A 32 -7.51 8.26 -9.69
C GLY A 32 -6.11 7.72 -9.47
N TYR A 33 -5.73 6.73 -10.26
CA TYR A 33 -4.39 6.17 -10.13
C TYR A 33 -3.33 7.21 -10.49
N VAL A 34 -3.55 7.96 -11.55
CA VAL A 34 -2.60 8.98 -11.97
C VAL A 34 -2.45 10.04 -10.88
N THR A 35 -3.56 10.47 -10.30
CA THR A 35 -3.53 11.47 -9.24
C THR A 35 -2.74 10.97 -8.04
N ILE A 36 -2.94 9.72 -7.68
CA ILE A 36 -2.21 9.12 -6.56
C ILE A 36 -0.71 9.08 -6.85
N ARG A 37 -0.34 8.65 -8.04
CA ARG A 37 1.06 8.54 -8.39
C ARG A 37 1.75 9.90 -8.38
N LEU A 38 1.08 10.91 -8.89
CA LEU A 38 1.65 12.26 -8.91
C LEU A 38 1.82 12.80 -7.51
N PHE A 39 0.83 12.57 -6.66
CA PHE A 39 0.92 13.04 -5.29
C PHE A 39 2.08 12.38 -4.56
N CYS A 40 2.33 11.12 -4.84
CA CYS A 40 3.34 10.36 -4.12
C CYS A 40 4.75 10.50 -4.67
N GLU A 41 4.91 11.19 -5.80
CA GLU A 41 6.24 11.31 -6.38
C GLU A 41 7.33 11.74 -5.40
N PRO A 42 7.10 12.79 -4.60
CA PRO A 42 8.14 13.22 -3.65
C PRO A 42 8.13 12.47 -2.34
N LEU A 43 7.26 11.47 -2.20
CA LEU A 43 7.13 10.78 -0.93
C LEU A 43 7.87 9.46 -0.94
N SER A 44 8.02 8.87 0.25
CA SER A 44 8.76 7.62 0.41
C SER A 44 7.91 6.39 0.12
N LEU A 45 7.17 6.42 -0.96
CA LEU A 45 6.28 5.32 -1.32
C LEU A 45 7.04 4.10 -1.83
N CYS A 46 6.67 2.94 -1.32
CA CYS A 46 7.20 1.70 -1.82
C CYS A 46 6.76 1.50 -3.26
N PRO A 47 7.62 0.99 -4.13
CA PRO A 47 7.23 0.77 -5.54
C PRO A 47 6.19 -0.31 -5.74
N ARG A 48 5.92 -1.10 -4.72
CA ARG A 48 4.90 -2.14 -4.80
C ARG A 48 3.85 -1.90 -3.73
N THR A 49 2.67 -2.49 -3.93
CA THR A 49 1.59 -2.37 -2.97
C THR A 49 1.18 -3.75 -2.49
N HIS A 50 0.47 -3.79 -1.37
CA HIS A 50 -0.22 -4.99 -0.95
C HIS A 50 -1.68 -4.85 -1.36
N SER A 51 -2.42 -5.93 -1.26
CA SER A 51 -3.86 -5.87 -1.46
C SER A 51 -4.54 -6.89 -0.55
N PHE A 52 -5.78 -6.64 -0.24
CA PHE A 52 -6.58 -7.58 0.52
C PHE A 52 -8.05 -7.32 0.21
N ARG A 53 -8.88 -8.23 0.63
CA ARG A 53 -10.31 -8.12 0.35
C ARG A 53 -11.06 -7.96 1.65
N ARG A 54 -11.99 -7.03 1.66
CA ARG A 54 -12.81 -6.77 2.85
C ARG A 54 -14.24 -6.52 2.39
N ASP A 55 -15.17 -7.31 2.92
CA ASP A 55 -16.59 -7.10 2.59
C ASP A 55 -16.84 -7.00 1.10
N ASP A 56 -16.25 -7.91 0.36
CA ASP A 56 -16.40 -7.98 -1.09
C ASP A 56 -15.78 -6.81 -1.85
N ALA A 57 -14.98 -6.02 -1.18
CA ALA A 57 -14.29 -4.92 -1.83
C ALA A 57 -12.78 -5.18 -1.80
N ASP A 58 -12.13 -4.92 -2.92
CA ASP A 58 -10.68 -5.03 -2.97
C ASP A 58 -10.07 -3.75 -2.44
N MET A 59 -9.06 -3.90 -1.60
CA MET A 59 -8.34 -2.77 -1.01
C MET A 59 -6.90 -2.82 -1.46
N ILE A 60 -6.36 -1.65 -1.76
CA ILE A 60 -4.95 -1.52 -2.15
C ILE A 60 -4.23 -0.83 -1.01
N VAL A 61 -3.10 -1.38 -0.57
CA VAL A 61 -2.35 -0.84 0.54
C VAL A 61 -1.08 -0.19 0.04
N PHE A 62 -0.96 1.11 0.28
CA PHE A 62 0.22 1.88 -0.10
C PHE A 62 1.13 1.98 1.11
N CYS A 63 2.40 1.67 0.92
CA CYS A 63 3.35 1.54 2.01
C CYS A 63 4.39 2.64 1.95
N PHE A 64 4.63 3.29 3.08
CA PHE A 64 5.55 4.42 3.15
C PHE A 64 6.65 4.16 4.18
N ALA A 65 7.85 4.61 3.87
CA ALA A 65 8.96 4.49 4.80
C ALA A 65 8.85 5.48 5.94
N GLU A 66 8.23 6.64 5.68
CA GLU A 66 8.09 7.68 6.70
C GLU A 66 6.66 7.87 7.12
N ARG A 67 6.45 7.94 8.41
CA ARG A 67 5.09 8.10 8.93
C ARG A 67 4.44 9.38 8.47
N SER A 68 5.19 10.48 8.43
CA SER A 68 4.62 11.75 8.02
C SER A 68 4.10 11.69 6.59
N HIS A 69 4.76 10.92 5.74
CA HIS A 69 4.31 10.76 4.36
C HIS A 69 3.01 9.98 4.31
N ALA A 70 2.90 8.94 5.13
CA ALA A 70 1.66 8.17 5.20
C ALA A 70 0.52 9.03 5.71
N GLU A 71 0.81 9.93 6.65
CA GLU A 71 -0.21 10.81 7.19
C GLU A 71 -0.70 11.79 6.13
N LEU A 72 0.21 12.34 5.34
CA LEU A 72 -0.17 13.23 4.26
C LEU A 72 -1.05 12.51 3.25
N PHE A 73 -0.65 11.29 2.91
CA PHE A 73 -1.40 10.49 1.95
C PHE A 73 -2.80 10.18 2.48
N SER A 74 -2.87 9.75 3.74
CA SER A 74 -4.15 9.42 4.35
C SER A 74 -5.09 10.63 4.38
N ALA A 75 -4.55 11.80 4.70
CA ALA A 75 -5.35 13.01 4.75
C ALA A 75 -5.85 13.40 3.37
N ARG A 76 -4.99 13.24 2.36
CA ARG A 76 -5.34 13.66 1.00
C ARG A 76 -6.39 12.77 0.37
N PHE A 77 -6.26 11.45 0.58
CA PHE A 77 -7.13 10.50 -0.09
C PHE A 77 -8.11 9.79 0.84
N ARG A 78 -8.13 10.18 2.11
CA ARG A 78 -9.01 9.57 3.10
C ARG A 78 -8.78 8.09 3.23
N GLY A 79 -7.52 7.72 3.26
CA GLY A 79 -7.15 6.33 3.42
C GLY A 79 -7.20 5.89 4.86
N GLU A 80 -7.19 4.60 5.05
CA GLU A 80 -7.25 4.01 6.38
C GLU A 80 -5.90 3.44 6.73
N PHE A 81 -5.35 3.80 7.90
CA PHE A 81 -4.09 3.23 8.34
C PHE A 81 -4.27 1.75 8.63
N ILE A 82 -3.30 0.94 8.18
CA ILE A 82 -3.31 -0.50 8.36
C ILE A 82 -2.06 -0.91 9.10
N ASP A 83 -2.22 -1.69 10.17
CA ASP A 83 -1.08 -2.26 10.86
C ASP A 83 -0.65 -3.50 10.08
N PRO A 84 0.60 -3.55 9.61
CA PRO A 84 1.05 -4.71 8.83
C PRO A 84 0.83 -6.04 9.54
N LYS A 85 0.95 -6.04 10.86
CA LYS A 85 0.79 -7.27 11.63
C LYS A 85 -0.65 -7.73 11.66
N LEU A 86 -1.59 -6.82 11.46
CA LEU A 86 -3.01 -7.14 11.52
C LEU A 86 -3.67 -7.17 10.16
N ARG A 87 -2.89 -6.91 9.11
CA ARG A 87 -3.45 -6.90 7.77
C ARG A 87 -3.98 -8.27 7.39
N PRO A 88 -5.20 -8.34 6.84
CA PRO A 88 -5.75 -9.63 6.44
C PRO A 88 -4.88 -10.29 5.39
N LYS A 89 -4.76 -11.61 5.47
CA LYS A 89 -4.00 -12.33 4.48
C LYS A 89 -4.82 -12.43 3.21
N TRP A 90 -4.11 -12.57 2.13
CA TRP A 90 -4.76 -12.78 0.86
C TRP A 90 -5.57 -14.07 0.96
N PRO A 91 -6.85 -14.04 0.61
CA PRO A 91 -7.69 -15.22 0.81
C PRO A 91 -7.14 -16.50 0.19
N GLY A 92 -6.54 -16.37 -0.96
CA GLY A 92 -6.06 -17.57 -1.63
C GLY A 92 -4.86 -18.18 -0.96
N ALA A 93 -4.29 -17.44 -0.05
CA ALA A 93 -3.12 -17.95 0.62
C ALA A 93 -3.47 -18.70 1.87
N ARG A 94 -4.76 -18.74 2.22
CA ARG A 94 -5.09 -19.27 3.40
C ARG A 94 -5.29 -20.56 3.42
N ARG A 95 -5.21 -21.07 3.58
CA ARG A 95 -5.38 -22.12 3.65
C ARG A 95 -5.26 -22.70 3.61
#